data_ce67e48781e48adc7cbf0475a88afcb1
#
_entry.id   ce67e48781e48adc7cbf0475a88afcb1
#
_cell.length_a   1.000
_cell.length_b   1.000
_cell.length_c   1.000
_cell.angle_alpha   90.00
_cell.angle_beta   90.00
_cell.angle_gamma   90.00
#
_symmetry.space_group_name_H-M   'P 1'
#
loop_
_entity.id
_entity.type
_entity.pdbx_description
1 polymer ?
#
loop_
_entity_poly.entity_id
_entity_poly.type
_entity_poly.pdbx_seq_one_letter_code
_entity_poly.pdbx_strand_id
1 'polypeptide(L)'
;QGFASGLWPACLAIMASTVPRERIGLAMGIMQGGMTAGGVLGPFFGGALAELFSMRMTFFIGGAALAVITLLILFFIHEPPRKEQKKAAAAREKTSLLKIPVVQRMLLCAGVVQLTILLQQPVMPMYIGELQGSMDRIVFVTGIVFSVVGVSGVIASPLWGVIGQKWGYRPALYTALAGTACFGMIQAIPDTLVPFAVWRFIGGLTFAGIFPAINAVLTMSTPPEDRGRIFGLSYAAQQVGSVIGPLVGGGMAMYLPLKSVIFLGGFILLPLVIFLWYMRPKNEENSHGSPAQLR
;
A
#
# COMPACT_ATOMS: atom_id res chain seq x y z
N GLN A 1 -11.24 13.09 6.01
CA GLN A 1 -10.07 12.37 5.43
C GLN A 1 -9.88 12.68 3.93
N GLY A 2 -10.94 12.86 3.13
CA GLY A 2 -10.82 13.14 1.69
C GLY A 2 -9.97 14.39 1.37
N PHE A 3 -10.13 15.48 2.11
CA PHE A 3 -9.30 16.68 1.95
C PHE A 3 -7.82 16.45 2.29
N ALA A 4 -7.51 15.55 3.24
CA ALA A 4 -6.14 15.24 3.63
C ALA A 4 -5.44 14.30 2.64
N SER A 5 -6.15 13.63 1.74
CA SER A 5 -5.58 12.69 0.76
C SER A 5 -4.65 13.38 -0.26
N GLY A 6 -4.79 14.69 -0.47
CA GLY A 6 -3.91 15.51 -1.30
C GLY A 6 -2.53 15.80 -0.68
N LEU A 7 -2.35 15.56 0.61
CA LEU A 7 -1.10 15.86 1.32
C LEU A 7 0.09 15.08 0.76
N TRP A 8 -0.09 13.80 0.49
CA TRP A 8 0.98 12.93 -0.01
C TRP A 8 1.52 13.34 -1.39
N PRO A 9 0.69 13.55 -2.42
CA PRO A 9 1.16 14.08 -3.70
C PRO A 9 1.81 15.47 -3.57
N ALA A 10 1.30 16.33 -2.68
CA ALA A 10 1.88 17.64 -2.43
C ALA A 10 3.29 17.55 -1.82
N CYS A 11 3.48 16.69 -0.81
CA CYS A 11 4.81 16.44 -0.22
C CYS A 11 5.80 15.91 -1.26
N LEU A 12 5.38 14.98 -2.13
CA LEU A 12 6.19 14.48 -3.24
C LEU A 12 6.58 15.60 -4.23
N ALA A 13 5.64 16.47 -4.57
CA ALA A 13 5.88 17.58 -5.49
C ALA A 13 6.88 18.60 -4.91
N ILE A 14 6.72 18.98 -3.64
CA ILE A 14 7.63 19.88 -2.93
C ILE A 14 9.03 19.27 -2.88
N MET A 15 9.14 18.01 -2.50
CA MET A 15 10.41 17.31 -2.42
C MET A 15 11.11 17.25 -3.78
N ALA A 16 10.38 16.90 -4.84
CA ALA A 16 10.93 16.83 -6.19
C ALA A 16 11.41 18.19 -6.72
N SER A 17 10.85 19.30 -6.20
CA SER A 17 11.24 20.67 -6.59
C SER A 17 12.36 21.26 -5.74
N THR A 18 12.55 20.77 -4.50
CA THR A 18 13.44 21.40 -3.51
C THR A 18 14.76 20.62 -3.33
N VAL A 19 14.72 19.30 -3.52
CA VAL A 19 15.88 18.44 -3.26
C VAL A 19 16.75 18.29 -4.54
N PRO A 20 18.09 18.47 -4.44
CA PRO A 20 19.01 18.21 -5.53
C PRO A 20 18.88 16.78 -6.06
N ARG A 21 19.08 16.60 -7.40
CA ARG A 21 18.91 15.30 -8.07
C ARG A 21 19.75 14.18 -7.45
N GLU A 22 20.94 14.51 -6.94
CA GLU A 22 21.87 13.56 -6.32
C GLU A 22 21.34 12.98 -5.00
N ARG A 23 20.47 13.72 -4.30
CA ARG A 23 19.93 13.35 -2.98
C ARG A 23 18.45 12.97 -3.02
N ILE A 24 17.81 13.01 -4.18
CA ILE A 24 16.37 12.75 -4.30
C ILE A 24 16.00 11.33 -3.86
N GLY A 25 16.88 10.34 -4.12
CA GLY A 25 16.67 8.96 -3.69
C GLY A 25 16.67 8.81 -2.16
N LEU A 26 17.60 9.50 -1.48
CA LEU A 26 17.66 9.52 -0.01
C LEU A 26 16.40 10.19 0.58
N ALA A 27 16.01 11.33 0.03
CA ALA A 27 14.83 12.06 0.49
C ALA A 27 13.53 11.24 0.32
N MET A 28 13.38 10.56 -0.83
CA MET A 28 12.27 9.63 -1.06
C MET A 28 12.29 8.45 -0.07
N GLY A 29 13.49 7.91 0.21
CA GLY A 29 13.65 6.83 1.19
C GLY A 29 13.25 7.25 2.60
N ILE A 30 13.66 8.44 3.05
CA ILE A 30 13.28 8.99 4.36
C ILE A 30 11.76 9.19 4.44
N MET A 31 11.16 9.76 3.41
CA MET A 31 9.72 10.00 3.36
C MET A 31 8.93 8.69 3.38
N GLN A 32 9.35 7.71 2.60
CA GLN A 32 8.73 6.38 2.59
C GLN A 32 8.91 5.67 3.93
N GLY A 33 10.09 5.79 4.55
CA GLY A 33 10.36 5.29 5.89
C GLY A 33 9.45 5.90 6.94
N GLY A 34 9.25 7.22 6.91
CA GLY A 34 8.31 7.92 7.80
C GLY A 34 6.87 7.45 7.62
N MET A 35 6.43 7.27 6.37
CA MET A 35 5.09 6.74 6.07
C MET A 35 4.91 5.31 6.62
N THR A 36 5.91 4.46 6.41
CA THR A 36 5.90 3.08 6.92
C THR A 36 5.90 3.06 8.44
N ALA A 37 6.75 3.88 9.08
CA ALA A 37 6.78 4.01 10.54
C ALA A 37 5.43 4.47 11.10
N GLY A 38 4.79 5.46 10.46
CA GLY A 38 3.44 5.90 10.82
C GLY A 38 2.39 4.80 10.68
N GLY A 39 2.48 3.99 9.62
CA GLY A 39 1.60 2.84 9.40
C GLY A 39 1.77 1.73 10.43
N VAL A 40 2.99 1.54 10.98
CA VAL A 40 3.28 0.57 12.05
C VAL A 40 2.87 1.13 13.42
N LEU A 41 3.34 2.33 13.73
CA LEU A 41 3.19 2.93 15.06
C LEU A 41 1.79 3.50 15.29
N GLY A 42 1.12 3.97 14.22
CA GLY A 42 -0.21 4.56 14.31
C GLY A 42 -1.25 3.66 14.98
N PRO A 43 -1.50 2.45 14.47
CA PRO A 43 -2.45 1.52 15.10
C PRO A 43 -2.06 1.12 16.53
N PHE A 44 -0.76 0.93 16.80
CA PHE A 44 -0.27 0.61 18.13
C PHE A 44 -0.54 1.73 19.13
N PHE A 45 -0.08 2.96 18.83
CA PHE A 45 -0.31 4.11 19.69
C PHE A 45 -1.79 4.50 19.77
N GLY A 46 -2.51 4.42 18.65
CA GLY A 46 -3.95 4.66 18.61
C GLY A 46 -4.72 3.70 19.51
N GLY A 47 -4.38 2.41 19.46
CA GLY A 47 -4.96 1.39 20.34
C GLY A 47 -4.63 1.63 21.82
N ALA A 48 -3.37 1.93 22.13
CA ALA A 48 -2.93 2.22 23.51
C ALA A 48 -3.60 3.48 24.08
N LEU A 49 -3.68 4.56 23.30
CA LEU A 49 -4.35 5.79 23.72
C LEU A 49 -5.86 5.58 23.94
N ALA A 50 -6.51 4.79 23.09
CA ALA A 50 -7.93 4.49 23.23
C ALA A 50 -8.22 3.69 24.51
N GLU A 51 -7.28 2.85 24.93
CA GLU A 51 -7.40 2.10 26.17
C GLU A 51 -7.11 2.96 27.42
N LEU A 52 -6.08 3.80 27.36
CA LEU A 52 -5.67 4.64 28.50
C LEU A 52 -6.64 5.79 28.77
N PHE A 53 -7.19 6.40 27.73
CA PHE A 53 -8.01 7.61 27.87
C PHE A 53 -9.47 7.42 27.46
N SER A 54 -9.74 7.07 26.26
CA SER A 54 -11.01 6.70 25.60
C SER A 54 -10.90 6.91 24.10
N MET A 55 -11.81 6.32 23.31
CA MET A 55 -11.92 6.56 21.87
C MET A 55 -12.03 8.04 21.52
N ARG A 56 -12.87 8.81 22.23
CA ARG A 56 -13.07 10.25 21.94
C ARG A 56 -11.79 11.04 22.17
N MET A 57 -11.11 10.79 23.28
CA MET A 57 -9.89 11.49 23.63
C MET A 57 -8.74 11.18 22.64
N THR A 58 -8.66 9.95 22.16
CA THR A 58 -7.70 9.56 21.11
C THR A 58 -7.89 10.37 19.82
N PHE A 59 -9.14 10.61 19.40
CA PHE A 59 -9.41 11.49 18.25
C PHE A 59 -9.01 12.95 18.52
N PHE A 60 -9.25 13.48 19.71
CA PHE A 60 -8.83 14.84 20.06
C PHE A 60 -7.31 14.98 20.08
N ILE A 61 -6.60 14.00 20.65
CA ILE A 61 -5.12 13.97 20.69
C ILE A 61 -4.58 13.90 19.24
N GLY A 62 -5.13 13.01 18.40
CA GLY A 62 -4.76 12.90 16.99
C GLY A 62 -5.03 14.18 16.20
N GLY A 63 -6.18 14.82 16.44
CA GLY A 63 -6.54 16.11 15.83
C GLY A 63 -5.59 17.24 16.27
N ALA A 64 -5.25 17.30 17.56
CA ALA A 64 -4.29 18.27 18.10
C ALA A 64 -2.88 18.06 17.50
N ALA A 65 -2.42 16.82 17.40
CA ALA A 65 -1.14 16.50 16.76
C ALA A 65 -1.12 16.94 15.30
N LEU A 66 -2.19 16.70 14.53
CA LEU A 66 -2.30 17.17 13.15
C LEU A 66 -2.32 18.70 13.06
N ALA A 67 -3.00 19.39 13.99
CA ALA A 67 -3.01 20.86 14.04
C ALA A 67 -1.60 21.41 14.30
N VAL A 68 -0.86 20.83 15.25
CA VAL A 68 0.53 21.20 15.52
C VAL A 68 1.42 20.98 14.30
N ILE A 69 1.32 19.84 13.63
CA ILE A 69 2.07 19.56 12.40
C ILE A 69 1.73 20.57 11.31
N THR A 70 0.45 20.91 11.15
CA THR A 70 -0.01 21.91 10.16
C THR A 70 0.60 23.29 10.46
N LEU A 71 0.62 23.69 11.72
CA LEU A 71 1.25 24.96 12.13
C LEU A 71 2.77 24.95 11.86
N LEU A 72 3.46 23.84 12.18
CA LEU A 72 4.87 23.69 11.88
C LEU A 72 5.14 23.80 10.36
N ILE A 73 4.31 23.18 9.53
CA ILE A 73 4.44 23.28 8.07
C ILE A 73 4.25 24.74 7.62
N LEU A 74 3.24 25.43 8.11
CA LEU A 74 2.96 26.82 7.75
C LEU A 74 4.10 27.79 8.13
N PHE A 75 4.75 27.57 9.28
CA PHE A 75 5.80 28.45 9.75
C PHE A 75 7.19 28.11 9.20
N PHE A 76 7.49 26.83 8.96
CA PHE A 76 8.84 26.38 8.59
C PHE A 76 9.01 26.04 7.12
N ILE A 77 7.93 25.72 6.38
CA ILE A 77 8.04 25.36 4.97
C ILE A 77 7.68 26.54 4.08
N HIS A 78 8.70 27.09 3.40
CA HIS A 78 8.51 28.10 2.38
C HIS A 78 8.55 27.46 1.00
N GLU A 79 7.48 27.58 0.23
CA GLU A 79 7.49 27.09 -1.15
C GLU A 79 8.42 27.95 -2.02
N PRO A 80 9.36 27.33 -2.75
CA PRO A 80 10.13 28.06 -3.74
C PRO A 80 9.20 28.62 -4.83
N PRO A 81 9.44 29.83 -5.37
CA PRO A 81 8.60 30.42 -6.40
C PRO A 81 8.50 29.46 -7.58
N ARG A 82 7.26 29.13 -7.94
CA ARG A 82 6.90 28.15 -8.98
C ARG A 82 7.37 28.66 -10.36
N LYS A 83 8.63 28.38 -10.71
CA LYS A 83 9.15 28.66 -12.05
C LYS A 83 8.31 27.92 -13.09
N GLU A 84 7.85 28.65 -14.08
CA GLU A 84 7.04 28.35 -15.27
C GLU A 84 7.14 26.95 -15.92
N GLN A 85 7.00 25.87 -15.17
CA GLN A 85 6.84 24.53 -15.75
C GLN A 85 5.45 24.34 -16.42
N LYS A 86 4.52 25.30 -16.24
CA LYS A 86 3.17 25.21 -16.81
C LYS A 86 3.13 25.31 -18.34
N LYS A 87 4.07 25.99 -19.00
CA LYS A 87 4.02 26.19 -20.46
C LYS A 87 4.51 24.96 -21.24
N ALA A 88 5.44 24.17 -20.71
CA ALA A 88 5.93 22.95 -21.38
C ALA A 88 4.93 21.77 -21.31
N ALA A 89 4.10 21.71 -20.26
CA ALA A 89 3.12 20.66 -20.09
C ALA A 89 1.84 20.84 -20.95
N ALA A 90 1.53 22.08 -21.34
CA ALA A 90 0.32 22.38 -22.12
C ALA A 90 0.49 22.13 -23.65
N ALA A 91 1.70 22.09 -24.15
CA ALA A 91 2.02 21.98 -25.60
C ALA A 91 2.35 20.58 -26.09
N ARG A 92 2.36 19.56 -25.18
CA ARG A 92 2.63 18.16 -25.59
C ARG A 92 1.34 17.41 -25.79
N GLU A 93 1.27 16.71 -26.93
CA GLU A 93 0.27 15.68 -27.20
C GLU A 93 0.19 14.75 -26.00
N LYS A 94 -0.96 14.74 -25.29
CA LYS A 94 -1.18 13.93 -24.09
C LYS A 94 -1.16 12.46 -24.51
N THR A 95 0.00 11.82 -24.47
CA THR A 95 0.08 10.37 -24.61
C THR A 95 -0.91 9.75 -23.63
N SER A 96 -1.89 9.04 -24.15
CA SER A 96 -2.92 8.44 -23.30
C SER A 96 -2.30 7.24 -22.58
N LEU A 97 -1.73 7.48 -21.40
CA LEU A 97 -1.11 6.44 -20.55
C LEU A 97 -2.07 5.27 -20.33
N LEU A 98 -3.38 5.56 -20.29
CA LEU A 98 -4.40 4.54 -20.15
C LEU A 98 -4.56 3.63 -21.40
N LYS A 99 -3.94 3.96 -22.54
CA LYS A 99 -3.91 3.08 -23.70
C LYS A 99 -2.79 2.03 -23.64
N ILE A 100 -1.85 2.17 -22.72
CA ILE A 100 -0.74 1.23 -22.54
C ILE A 100 -1.25 0.01 -21.76
N PRO A 101 -1.27 -1.21 -22.35
CA PRO A 101 -1.88 -2.38 -21.70
C PRO A 101 -1.22 -2.75 -20.35
N VAL A 102 0.10 -2.54 -20.24
CA VAL A 102 0.83 -2.79 -18.97
C VAL A 102 0.37 -1.83 -17.89
N VAL A 103 0.17 -0.56 -18.23
CA VAL A 103 -0.33 0.45 -17.30
C VAL A 103 -1.72 0.07 -16.78
N GLN A 104 -2.65 -0.26 -17.68
CA GLN A 104 -4.01 -0.68 -17.30
C GLN A 104 -3.99 -1.85 -16.30
N ARG A 105 -3.16 -2.88 -16.57
CA ARG A 105 -3.04 -4.06 -15.70
C ARG A 105 -2.47 -3.69 -14.33
N MET A 106 -1.47 -2.83 -14.28
CA MET A 106 -0.88 -2.39 -13.00
C MET A 106 -1.83 -1.51 -12.19
N LEU A 107 -2.62 -0.65 -12.85
CA LEU A 107 -3.65 0.15 -12.19
C LEU A 107 -4.77 -0.74 -11.64
N LEU A 108 -5.24 -1.71 -12.43
CA LEU A 108 -6.20 -2.71 -11.97
C LEU A 108 -5.66 -3.50 -10.76
N CYS A 109 -4.41 -3.96 -10.86
CA CYS A 109 -3.73 -4.66 -9.78
C CYS A 109 -3.68 -3.81 -8.49
N ALA A 110 -3.26 -2.55 -8.60
CA ALA A 110 -3.20 -1.64 -7.45
C ALA A 110 -4.57 -1.43 -6.81
N GLY A 111 -5.62 -1.25 -7.61
CA GLY A 111 -7.00 -1.07 -7.14
C GLY A 111 -7.54 -2.32 -6.45
N VAL A 112 -7.38 -3.51 -7.05
CA VAL A 112 -7.85 -4.77 -6.47
C VAL A 112 -7.09 -5.12 -5.20
N VAL A 113 -5.78 -4.95 -5.16
CA VAL A 113 -4.98 -5.17 -3.95
C VAL A 113 -5.45 -4.25 -2.81
N GLN A 114 -5.66 -2.97 -3.10
CA GLN A 114 -6.17 -2.02 -2.11
C GLN A 114 -7.58 -2.38 -1.63
N LEU A 115 -8.45 -2.82 -2.54
CA LEU A 115 -9.78 -3.31 -2.22
C LEU A 115 -9.71 -4.48 -1.22
N THR A 116 -8.86 -5.49 -1.47
CA THR A 116 -8.75 -6.68 -0.60
C THR A 116 -8.24 -6.36 0.80
N ILE A 117 -7.32 -5.39 0.92
CA ILE A 117 -6.83 -4.92 2.22
C ILE A 117 -7.97 -4.28 3.02
N LEU A 118 -8.68 -3.35 2.39
CA LEU A 118 -9.71 -2.56 3.07
C LEU A 118 -11.04 -3.32 3.22
N LEU A 119 -11.27 -4.37 2.45
CA LEU A 119 -12.38 -5.28 2.62
C LEU A 119 -12.38 -5.94 4.01
N GLN A 120 -11.21 -6.30 4.52
CA GLN A 120 -11.07 -6.93 5.84
C GLN A 120 -11.14 -5.93 6.99
N GLN A 121 -10.89 -4.64 6.75
CA GLN A 121 -10.71 -3.64 7.80
C GLN A 121 -11.92 -3.48 8.74
N PRO A 122 -13.19 -3.34 8.27
CA PRO A 122 -14.34 -3.19 9.15
C PRO A 122 -14.65 -4.46 9.96
N VAL A 123 -14.26 -5.62 9.43
CA VAL A 123 -14.56 -6.93 10.02
C VAL A 123 -13.51 -7.33 11.06
N MET A 124 -12.31 -6.80 10.96
CA MET A 124 -11.17 -7.23 11.74
C MET A 124 -11.35 -7.16 13.26
N PRO A 125 -11.86 -6.06 13.85
CA PRO A 125 -12.06 -6.00 15.31
C PRO A 125 -13.04 -7.07 15.82
N MET A 126 -14.11 -7.32 15.05
CA MET A 126 -15.11 -8.34 15.42
C MET A 126 -14.50 -9.75 15.33
N TYR A 127 -13.75 -10.03 14.27
CA TYR A 127 -13.09 -11.33 14.11
C TYR A 127 -12.02 -11.58 15.18
N ILE A 128 -11.25 -10.57 15.55
CA ILE A 128 -10.29 -10.66 16.65
C ILE A 128 -11.02 -10.93 17.98
N GLY A 129 -12.18 -10.32 18.20
CA GLY A 129 -13.03 -10.59 19.37
C GLY A 129 -13.50 -12.05 19.43
N GLU A 130 -13.92 -12.62 18.29
CA GLU A 130 -14.25 -14.06 18.19
C GLU A 130 -13.04 -14.95 18.53
N LEU A 131 -11.86 -14.65 17.96
CA LEU A 131 -10.63 -15.44 18.20
C LEU A 131 -10.11 -15.32 19.65
N GLN A 132 -10.38 -14.19 20.31
CA GLN A 132 -10.01 -13.95 21.71
C GLN A 132 -11.04 -14.53 22.69
N GLY A 133 -12.29 -14.74 22.25
CA GLY A 133 -13.40 -15.14 23.08
C GLY A 133 -13.95 -14.02 23.98
N SER A 134 -13.49 -12.79 23.82
CA SER A 134 -13.99 -11.61 24.56
C SER A 134 -13.80 -10.32 23.74
N MET A 135 -14.55 -9.28 24.11
CA MET A 135 -14.37 -7.93 23.54
C MET A 135 -13.49 -7.03 24.42
N ASP A 136 -12.90 -7.58 25.47
CA ASP A 136 -12.06 -6.83 26.38
C ASP A 136 -10.80 -6.35 25.64
N ARG A 137 -10.47 -5.07 25.83
CA ARG A 137 -9.30 -4.41 25.23
C ARG A 137 -9.22 -4.55 23.68
N ILE A 138 -10.36 -4.78 23.01
CA ILE A 138 -10.40 -5.12 21.58
C ILE A 138 -9.68 -4.09 20.69
N VAL A 139 -9.77 -2.82 21.03
CA VAL A 139 -9.13 -1.73 20.27
C VAL A 139 -7.61 -1.86 20.35
N PHE A 140 -7.07 -2.12 21.52
CA PHE A 140 -5.64 -2.30 21.74
C PHE A 140 -5.12 -3.56 21.03
N VAL A 141 -5.81 -4.70 21.23
CA VAL A 141 -5.43 -5.97 20.58
C VAL A 141 -5.50 -5.85 19.06
N THR A 142 -6.53 -5.21 18.52
CA THR A 142 -6.63 -4.92 17.09
C THR A 142 -5.47 -4.05 16.62
N GLY A 143 -5.08 -3.03 17.39
CA GLY A 143 -3.93 -2.19 17.12
C GLY A 143 -2.63 -2.98 17.01
N ILE A 144 -2.39 -3.92 17.95
CA ILE A 144 -1.23 -4.84 17.90
C ILE A 144 -1.26 -5.68 16.62
N VAL A 145 -2.39 -6.31 16.29
CA VAL A 145 -2.53 -7.17 15.11
C VAL A 145 -2.28 -6.41 13.80
N PHE A 146 -2.73 -5.15 13.71
CA PHE A 146 -2.39 -4.30 12.55
C PHE A 146 -0.92 -3.93 12.52
N SER A 147 -0.32 -3.63 13.67
CA SER A 147 1.11 -3.29 13.76
C SER A 147 2.02 -4.47 13.39
N VAL A 148 1.61 -5.70 13.64
CA VAL A 148 2.33 -6.92 13.22
C VAL A 148 2.57 -6.94 11.71
N VAL A 149 1.56 -6.55 10.90
CA VAL A 149 1.71 -6.43 9.43
C VAL A 149 2.65 -5.29 9.06
N GLY A 150 2.61 -4.19 9.78
CA GLY A 150 3.52 -3.08 9.56
C GLY A 150 4.99 -3.46 9.84
N VAL A 151 5.24 -4.16 10.94
CA VAL A 151 6.59 -4.68 11.28
C VAL A 151 7.09 -5.63 10.21
N SER A 152 6.26 -6.57 9.73
CA SER A 152 6.63 -7.47 8.63
C SER A 152 6.98 -6.69 7.36
N GLY A 153 6.25 -5.60 7.08
CA GLY A 153 6.51 -4.71 5.94
C GLY A 153 7.88 -4.04 6.03
N VAL A 154 8.25 -3.52 7.19
CA VAL A 154 9.58 -2.89 7.41
C VAL A 154 10.71 -3.90 7.15
N ILE A 155 10.56 -5.12 7.65
CA ILE A 155 11.56 -6.18 7.48
C ILE A 155 11.66 -6.64 6.02
N ALA A 156 10.53 -6.84 5.35
CA ALA A 156 10.48 -7.45 4.02
C ALA A 156 10.69 -6.49 2.86
N SER A 157 10.35 -5.19 3.02
CA SER A 157 10.47 -4.22 1.91
C SER A 157 11.86 -4.14 1.28
N PRO A 158 12.99 -4.10 2.04
CA PRO A 158 14.32 -4.11 1.44
C PRO A 158 14.61 -5.41 0.68
N LEU A 159 14.14 -6.55 1.20
CA LEU A 159 14.34 -7.86 0.57
C LEU A 159 13.63 -7.94 -0.79
N TRP A 160 12.39 -7.46 -0.87
CA TRP A 160 11.65 -7.39 -2.13
C TRP A 160 12.28 -6.44 -3.15
N GLY A 161 12.91 -5.36 -2.69
CA GLY A 161 13.71 -4.48 -3.54
C GLY A 161 14.87 -5.23 -4.22
N VAL A 162 15.63 -6.02 -3.44
CA VAL A 162 16.74 -6.85 -3.96
C VAL A 162 16.22 -7.97 -4.87
N ILE A 163 15.13 -8.65 -4.50
CA ILE A 163 14.49 -9.68 -5.34
C ILE A 163 14.07 -9.10 -6.68
N GLY A 164 13.41 -7.93 -6.67
CA GLY A 164 12.98 -7.24 -7.89
C GLY A 164 14.13 -6.83 -8.80
N GLN A 165 15.27 -6.41 -8.24
CA GLN A 165 16.47 -6.09 -9.01
C GLN A 165 17.13 -7.33 -9.63
N LYS A 166 17.18 -8.46 -8.92
CA LYS A 166 17.85 -9.69 -9.38
C LYS A 166 16.99 -10.51 -10.32
N TRP A 167 15.71 -10.69 -10.04
CA TRP A 167 14.82 -11.59 -10.78
C TRP A 167 13.83 -10.86 -11.68
N GLY A 168 13.82 -9.52 -11.61
CA GLY A 168 12.86 -8.67 -12.31
C GLY A 168 11.62 -8.36 -11.47
N TYR A 169 11.08 -7.16 -11.68
CA TYR A 169 9.96 -6.66 -10.88
C TYR A 169 8.62 -7.36 -11.17
N ARG A 170 8.41 -7.90 -12.38
CA ARG A 170 7.19 -8.64 -12.71
C ARG A 170 7.14 -10.01 -12.03
N PRO A 171 8.16 -10.88 -12.13
CA PRO A 171 8.20 -12.12 -11.34
C PRO A 171 8.08 -11.87 -9.84
N ALA A 172 8.76 -10.85 -9.32
CA ALA A 172 8.65 -10.43 -7.92
C ALA A 172 7.20 -10.05 -7.55
N LEU A 173 6.48 -9.33 -8.42
CA LEU A 173 5.07 -9.01 -8.22
C LEU A 173 4.19 -10.27 -8.17
N TYR A 174 4.38 -11.19 -9.11
CA TYR A 174 3.57 -12.42 -9.15
C TYR A 174 3.80 -13.30 -7.92
N THR A 175 5.05 -13.47 -7.49
CA THR A 175 5.37 -14.23 -6.27
C THR A 175 4.86 -13.56 -5.02
N ALA A 176 4.95 -12.23 -4.91
CA ALA A 176 4.41 -11.46 -3.80
C ALA A 176 2.88 -11.57 -3.73
N LEU A 177 2.18 -11.42 -4.86
CA LEU A 177 0.72 -11.57 -4.94
C LEU A 177 0.27 -12.98 -4.60
N ALA A 178 0.92 -14.01 -5.18
CA ALA A 178 0.59 -15.41 -4.91
C ALA A 178 0.80 -15.77 -3.43
N GLY A 179 1.93 -15.36 -2.85
CA GLY A 179 2.18 -15.52 -1.42
C GLY A 179 1.14 -14.82 -0.55
N THR A 180 0.80 -13.56 -0.88
CA THR A 180 -0.22 -12.81 -0.16
C THR A 180 -1.60 -13.45 -0.27
N ALA A 181 -1.96 -13.99 -1.43
CA ALA A 181 -3.20 -14.73 -1.62
C ALA A 181 -3.24 -15.99 -0.76
N CYS A 182 -2.19 -16.83 -0.82
CA CYS A 182 -2.10 -18.08 -0.06
C CYS A 182 -2.14 -17.80 1.45
N PHE A 183 -1.28 -16.92 1.96
CA PHE A 183 -1.25 -16.63 3.39
C PHE A 183 -2.49 -15.84 3.85
N GLY A 184 -3.06 -15.03 2.96
CA GLY A 184 -4.35 -14.36 3.18
C GLY A 184 -5.52 -15.33 3.37
N MET A 185 -5.49 -16.51 2.73
CA MET A 185 -6.48 -17.57 2.97
C MET A 185 -6.11 -18.40 4.22
N ILE A 186 -4.85 -18.77 4.39
CA ILE A 186 -4.39 -19.58 5.51
C ILE A 186 -4.64 -18.90 6.87
N GLN A 187 -4.52 -17.57 6.95
CA GLN A 187 -4.79 -16.81 8.17
C GLN A 187 -6.25 -16.96 8.66
N ALA A 188 -7.18 -17.39 7.81
CA ALA A 188 -8.55 -17.68 8.20
C ALA A 188 -8.74 -19.08 8.84
N ILE A 189 -7.74 -19.95 8.82
CA ILE A 189 -7.86 -21.33 9.36
C ILE A 189 -7.84 -21.36 10.89
N PRO A 190 -6.93 -20.64 11.60
CA PRO A 190 -6.84 -20.70 13.05
C PRO A 190 -8.12 -20.23 13.77
N ASP A 191 -8.40 -20.87 14.88
CA ASP A 191 -9.51 -20.51 15.78
C ASP A 191 -9.04 -19.77 17.04
N THR A 192 -7.78 -19.34 17.08
CA THR A 192 -7.19 -18.58 18.19
C THR A 192 -6.33 -17.43 17.68
N LEU A 193 -6.18 -16.39 18.52
CA LEU A 193 -5.54 -15.13 18.16
C LEU A 193 -4.06 -15.24 17.78
N VAL A 194 -3.29 -16.04 18.54
CA VAL A 194 -1.82 -16.11 18.32
C VAL A 194 -1.45 -16.72 16.97
N PRO A 195 -1.94 -17.90 16.59
CA PRO A 195 -1.69 -18.44 15.25
C PRO A 195 -2.21 -17.55 14.13
N PHE A 196 -3.37 -16.89 14.33
CA PHE A 196 -3.86 -15.88 13.37
C PHE A 196 -2.84 -14.74 13.17
N ALA A 197 -2.32 -14.16 14.26
CA ALA A 197 -1.33 -13.09 14.19
C ALA A 197 -0.02 -13.55 13.52
N VAL A 198 0.41 -14.78 13.75
CA VAL A 198 1.60 -15.38 13.09
C VAL A 198 1.39 -15.49 11.59
N TRP A 199 0.27 -16.04 11.13
CA TRP A 199 -0.02 -16.13 9.70
C TRP A 199 -0.19 -14.76 9.06
N ARG A 200 -0.73 -13.80 9.80
CA ARG A 200 -0.85 -12.42 9.36
C ARG A 200 0.52 -11.74 9.22
N PHE A 201 1.46 -12.03 10.10
CA PHE A 201 2.85 -11.59 9.97
C PHE A 201 3.50 -12.16 8.71
N ILE A 202 3.37 -13.48 8.49
CA ILE A 202 3.94 -14.16 7.31
C ILE A 202 3.32 -13.60 6.02
N GLY A 203 2.00 -13.41 5.99
CA GLY A 203 1.31 -12.77 4.87
C GLY A 203 1.79 -11.33 4.62
N GLY A 204 2.07 -10.58 5.67
CA GLY A 204 2.65 -9.24 5.59
C GLY A 204 4.04 -9.21 4.95
N LEU A 205 4.88 -10.23 5.17
CA LEU A 205 6.19 -10.36 4.53
C LEU A 205 6.06 -10.44 3.00
N THR A 206 5.07 -11.17 2.49
CA THR A 206 4.81 -11.26 1.04
C THR A 206 4.13 -10.02 0.50
N PHE A 207 3.17 -9.47 1.24
CA PHE A 207 2.46 -8.25 0.87
C PHE A 207 3.38 -7.05 0.63
N ALA A 208 4.43 -6.91 1.42
CA ALA A 208 5.38 -5.80 1.35
C ALA A 208 6.05 -5.63 -0.03
N GLY A 209 6.09 -6.68 -0.85
CA GLY A 209 6.65 -6.64 -2.21
C GLY A 209 5.71 -6.08 -3.28
N ILE A 210 4.41 -6.02 -3.04
CA ILE A 210 3.41 -5.76 -4.08
C ILE A 210 3.51 -4.32 -4.63
N PHE A 211 3.34 -3.31 -3.78
CA PHE A 211 3.35 -1.91 -4.24
C PHE A 211 4.71 -1.43 -4.78
N PRO A 212 5.85 -1.78 -4.17
CA PRO A 212 7.15 -1.48 -4.78
C PRO A 212 7.29 -2.09 -6.17
N ALA A 213 6.86 -3.33 -6.38
CA ALA A 213 6.93 -3.98 -7.68
C ALA A 213 5.97 -3.33 -8.71
N ILE A 214 4.73 -3.01 -8.33
CA ILE A 214 3.79 -2.25 -9.19
C ILE A 214 4.41 -0.92 -9.61
N ASN A 215 4.93 -0.14 -8.67
CA ASN A 215 5.52 1.16 -8.93
C ASN A 215 6.76 1.07 -9.81
N ALA A 216 7.60 0.04 -9.63
CA ALA A 216 8.76 -0.21 -10.48
C ALA A 216 8.33 -0.55 -11.92
N VAL A 217 7.34 -1.44 -12.10
CA VAL A 217 6.83 -1.79 -13.44
C VAL A 217 6.21 -0.58 -14.13
N LEU A 218 5.43 0.24 -13.41
CA LEU A 218 4.87 1.48 -13.94
C LEU A 218 5.96 2.46 -14.37
N THR A 219 6.99 2.64 -13.55
CA THR A 219 8.13 3.53 -13.84
C THR A 219 8.89 3.09 -15.08
N MET A 220 9.12 1.79 -15.25
CA MET A 220 9.81 1.24 -16.42
C MET A 220 8.97 1.30 -17.70
N SER A 221 7.64 1.32 -17.57
CA SER A 221 6.70 1.35 -18.70
C SER A 221 6.28 2.77 -19.11
N THR A 222 6.79 3.81 -18.43
CA THR A 222 6.35 5.20 -18.61
C THR A 222 7.56 6.13 -18.80
N PRO A 223 7.51 7.06 -19.76
CA PRO A 223 8.55 8.07 -19.93
C PRO A 223 8.79 8.88 -18.63
N PRO A 224 10.03 9.34 -18.39
CA PRO A 224 10.37 10.07 -17.16
C PRO A 224 9.46 11.29 -16.90
N GLU A 225 9.04 11.96 -17.96
CA GLU A 225 8.19 13.17 -17.91
C GLU A 225 6.78 12.89 -17.40
N ASP A 226 6.24 11.68 -17.65
CA ASP A 226 4.89 11.27 -17.29
C ASP A 226 4.81 10.51 -15.96
N ARG A 227 5.95 10.31 -15.26
CA ARG A 227 6.00 9.55 -13.99
C ARG A 227 5.10 10.11 -12.90
N GLY A 228 5.04 11.44 -12.76
CA GLY A 228 4.13 12.04 -11.78
C GLY A 228 2.66 11.73 -12.08
N ARG A 229 2.28 11.73 -13.36
CA ARG A 229 0.92 11.43 -13.81
C ARG A 229 0.57 9.95 -13.60
N ILE A 230 1.50 9.03 -13.87
CA ILE A 230 1.24 7.60 -13.68
C ILE A 230 1.10 7.23 -12.21
N PHE A 231 1.90 7.82 -11.31
CA PHE A 231 1.74 7.63 -9.87
C PHE A 231 0.43 8.23 -9.35
N GLY A 232 0.00 9.38 -9.88
CA GLY A 232 -1.32 9.93 -9.60
C GLY A 232 -2.46 9.00 -10.01
N LEU A 233 -2.38 8.38 -11.20
CA LEU A 233 -3.35 7.38 -11.66
C LEU A 233 -3.32 6.11 -10.80
N SER A 234 -2.13 5.63 -10.41
CA SER A 234 -1.98 4.49 -9.52
C SER A 234 -2.62 4.76 -8.15
N TYR A 235 -2.39 5.93 -7.60
CA TYR A 235 -3.03 6.35 -6.36
C TYR A 235 -4.55 6.47 -6.50
N ALA A 236 -5.05 7.04 -7.59
CA ALA A 236 -6.49 7.12 -7.87
C ALA A 236 -7.13 5.72 -7.97
N ALA A 237 -6.48 4.76 -8.62
CA ALA A 237 -6.95 3.38 -8.68
C ALA A 237 -7.02 2.74 -7.29
N GLN A 238 -6.01 2.99 -6.43
CA GLN A 238 -6.03 2.54 -5.03
C GLN A 238 -7.19 3.18 -4.25
N GLN A 239 -7.48 4.47 -4.48
CA GLN A 239 -8.59 5.13 -3.80
C GLN A 239 -9.96 4.55 -4.18
N VAL A 240 -10.15 4.12 -5.42
CA VAL A 240 -11.35 3.37 -5.84
C VAL A 240 -11.48 2.08 -5.03
N GLY A 241 -10.39 1.31 -4.90
CA GLY A 241 -10.35 0.12 -4.05
C GLY A 241 -10.64 0.44 -2.57
N SER A 242 -10.16 1.59 -2.09
CA SER A 242 -10.37 2.05 -0.71
C SER A 242 -11.83 2.37 -0.39
N VAL A 243 -12.59 2.83 -1.35
CA VAL A 243 -14.04 3.10 -1.20
C VAL A 243 -14.85 1.80 -1.28
N ILE A 244 -14.55 0.97 -2.28
CA ILE A 244 -15.33 -0.25 -2.55
C ILE A 244 -15.05 -1.31 -1.49
N GLY A 245 -13.79 -1.45 -1.04
CA GLY A 245 -13.38 -2.51 -0.11
C GLY A 245 -14.22 -2.59 1.15
N PRO A 246 -14.30 -1.54 1.97
CA PRO A 246 -15.09 -1.55 3.21
C PRO A 246 -16.58 -1.77 2.98
N LEU A 247 -17.14 -1.25 1.89
CA LEU A 247 -18.56 -1.46 1.54
C LEU A 247 -18.83 -2.93 1.25
N VAL A 248 -17.99 -3.56 0.45
CA VAL A 248 -18.11 -4.99 0.12
C VAL A 248 -17.86 -5.83 1.36
N GLY A 249 -16.80 -5.56 2.13
CA GLY A 249 -16.46 -6.32 3.32
C GLY A 249 -17.52 -6.23 4.43
N GLY A 250 -18.03 -5.03 4.70
CA GLY A 250 -19.12 -4.82 5.65
C GLY A 250 -20.43 -5.47 5.19
N GLY A 251 -20.76 -5.35 3.89
CA GLY A 251 -21.92 -6.01 3.30
C GLY A 251 -21.84 -7.54 3.36
N MET A 252 -20.68 -8.11 3.10
CA MET A 252 -20.45 -9.57 3.20
C MET A 252 -20.58 -10.07 4.63
N ALA A 253 -20.12 -9.31 5.61
CA ALA A 253 -20.20 -9.65 7.04
C ALA A 253 -21.65 -9.72 7.56
N MET A 254 -22.62 -9.14 6.85
CA MET A 254 -24.05 -9.27 7.20
C MET A 254 -24.63 -10.65 6.89
N TYR A 255 -24.04 -11.35 5.91
CA TYR A 255 -24.58 -12.62 5.39
C TYR A 255 -23.63 -13.80 5.55
N LEU A 256 -22.36 -13.56 5.75
CA LEU A 256 -21.31 -14.58 5.81
C LEU A 256 -20.62 -14.55 7.18
N PRO A 257 -20.15 -15.70 7.69
CA PRO A 257 -19.27 -15.75 8.86
C PRO A 257 -18.02 -14.87 8.65
N LEU A 258 -17.55 -14.19 9.71
CA LEU A 258 -16.41 -13.28 9.64
C LEU A 258 -15.15 -13.99 9.07
N LYS A 259 -14.96 -15.26 9.45
CA LYS A 259 -13.91 -16.14 8.94
C LYS A 259 -13.91 -16.25 7.40
N SER A 260 -15.10 -16.34 6.80
CA SER A 260 -15.26 -16.40 5.34
C SER A 260 -14.89 -15.08 4.67
N VAL A 261 -15.18 -13.94 5.28
CA VAL A 261 -14.78 -12.62 4.75
C VAL A 261 -13.27 -12.48 4.74
N ILE A 262 -12.58 -12.93 5.80
CA ILE A 262 -11.12 -12.94 5.88
C ILE A 262 -10.53 -13.84 4.79
N PHE A 263 -11.08 -15.06 4.61
CA PHE A 263 -10.66 -15.99 3.56
C PHE A 263 -10.81 -15.39 2.16
N LEU A 264 -11.97 -14.80 1.86
CA LEU A 264 -12.26 -14.20 0.57
C LEU A 264 -11.33 -13.02 0.24
N GLY A 265 -10.86 -12.27 1.24
CA GLY A 265 -9.85 -11.25 1.04
C GLY A 265 -8.55 -11.79 0.43
N GLY A 266 -8.10 -12.98 0.84
CA GLY A 266 -6.98 -13.68 0.18
C GLY A 266 -7.37 -14.27 -1.19
N PHE A 267 -8.56 -14.89 -1.26
CA PHE A 267 -9.02 -15.59 -2.45
C PHE A 267 -9.18 -14.67 -3.69
N ILE A 268 -9.64 -13.43 -3.51
CA ILE A 268 -9.80 -12.44 -4.59
C ILE A 268 -8.47 -12.16 -5.32
N LEU A 269 -7.33 -12.33 -4.64
CA LEU A 269 -6.02 -12.13 -5.27
C LEU A 269 -5.62 -13.26 -6.22
N LEU A 270 -6.14 -14.48 -6.07
CA LEU A 270 -5.80 -15.60 -6.94
C LEU A 270 -6.19 -15.38 -8.41
N PRO A 271 -7.45 -15.03 -8.74
CA PRO A 271 -7.83 -14.69 -10.11
C PRO A 271 -6.99 -13.55 -10.69
N LEU A 272 -6.62 -12.57 -9.86
CA LEU A 272 -5.75 -11.46 -10.27
C LEU A 272 -4.36 -11.96 -10.67
N VAL A 273 -3.75 -12.86 -9.88
CA VAL A 273 -2.45 -13.47 -10.21
C VAL A 273 -2.53 -14.24 -11.53
N ILE A 274 -3.55 -15.09 -11.68
CA ILE A 274 -3.79 -15.88 -12.89
C ILE A 274 -3.98 -14.96 -14.11
N PHE A 275 -4.79 -13.91 -13.97
CA PHE A 275 -5.02 -12.93 -15.02
C PHE A 275 -3.74 -12.23 -15.45
N LEU A 276 -2.93 -11.75 -14.49
CA LEU A 276 -1.68 -11.06 -14.78
C LEU A 276 -0.64 -12.01 -15.40
N TRP A 277 -0.60 -13.26 -14.96
CA TRP A 277 0.29 -14.27 -15.49
C TRP A 277 -0.06 -14.67 -16.93
N TYR A 278 -1.34 -14.86 -17.22
CA TYR A 278 -1.83 -15.22 -18.55
C TYR A 278 -1.61 -14.08 -19.58
N MET A 279 -1.78 -12.84 -19.13
CA MET A 279 -1.61 -11.65 -19.97
C MET A 279 -0.13 -11.18 -20.09
N ARG A 280 0.83 -11.98 -19.63
CA ARG A 280 2.27 -11.64 -19.77
C ARG A 280 2.65 -11.57 -21.26
N PRO A 281 3.44 -10.57 -21.71
CA PRO A 281 3.94 -10.53 -23.09
C PRO A 281 4.92 -11.68 -23.34
N LYS A 282 4.70 -12.44 -24.42
CA LYS A 282 5.52 -13.60 -24.80
C LYS A 282 7.01 -13.30 -25.08
N ASN A 283 7.38 -12.04 -25.30
CA ASN A 283 8.73 -11.65 -25.72
C ASN A 283 9.76 -11.56 -24.57
N GLU A 284 9.41 -11.83 -23.32
CA GLU A 284 10.35 -11.72 -22.19
C GLU A 284 11.08 -13.05 -21.87
N GLU A 285 10.64 -14.18 -22.39
CA GLU A 285 11.35 -15.46 -22.17
C GLU A 285 12.74 -15.51 -22.79
N ASN A 286 13.01 -14.69 -23.81
CA ASN A 286 14.29 -14.68 -24.54
C ASN A 286 15.33 -13.70 -23.96
N SER A 287 15.01 -12.86 -23.00
CA SER A 287 15.94 -11.86 -22.44
C SER A 287 16.74 -12.34 -21.23
N HIS A 288 16.36 -13.45 -20.61
CA HIS A 288 17.10 -14.03 -19.47
C HIS A 288 18.32 -14.88 -19.86
N GLY A 289 18.62 -15.00 -21.17
CA GLY A 289 19.70 -15.85 -21.68
C GLY A 289 20.98 -15.11 -22.09
N SER A 290 21.08 -13.78 -21.98
CA SER A 290 22.30 -13.07 -22.42
C SER A 290 22.97 -12.30 -21.27
N PRO A 291 24.10 -12.78 -20.73
CA PRO A 291 24.90 -12.07 -19.71
C PRO A 291 25.78 -10.95 -20.29
N ALA A 292 25.45 -10.39 -21.46
CA ALA A 292 26.39 -9.55 -22.25
C ALA A 292 26.14 -8.03 -22.20
N GLN A 293 25.38 -7.49 -21.22
CA GLN A 293 25.19 -6.02 -21.08
C GLN A 293 25.52 -5.48 -19.68
N LEU A 294 26.53 -6.04 -19.01
CA LEU A 294 27.20 -5.43 -17.87
C LEU A 294 28.71 -5.29 -18.19
N ARG A 295 29.03 -4.36 -19.06
CA ARG A 295 30.37 -3.75 -19.16
C ARG A 295 30.24 -2.26 -19.39
#